data_7a68b4e705e0591058df8f3980c6417a
#
_entry.id   7a68b4e705e0591058df8f3980c6417a
#
_cell.length_a   1.000
_cell.length_b   1.000
_cell.length_c   1.000
_cell.angle_alpha   90.00
_cell.angle_beta   90.00
_cell.angle_gamma   90.00
#
_symmetry.space_group_name_H-M   'P 1'
#
loop_
_entity.id
_entity.type
_entity.pdbx_description
1 polymer ?
#
loop_
_entity_poly.entity_id
_entity_poly.type
_entity_poly.pdbx_seq_one_letter_code
_entity_poly.pdbx_strand_id
1 'polypeptide(L)'
;MKNTKNMISTIYQTLHASDMKELEGIYTQWASHYEHDVIKLAGYVGHIVTTEILLRYLKNTKSKILDAGCGTGLAGDILYKSNYKNIFGVDFSQKMLDKASKKNIYKSLNLCDLTQKLNFKDNSF
;
A
#
# COMPACT_ATOMS: atom_id res chain seq x y z
N MET A 1 -15.03 -20.53 6.70
CA MET A 1 -15.25 -20.02 8.09
C MET A 1 -13.97 -19.78 8.89
N LYS A 2 -12.98 -20.69 8.92
CA LYS A 2 -11.70 -20.42 9.63
C LYS A 2 -10.95 -19.18 9.13
N ASN A 3 -10.85 -18.98 7.82
CA ASN A 3 -10.10 -17.85 7.22
C ASN A 3 -10.70 -16.48 7.54
N THR A 4 -12.03 -16.34 7.53
CA THR A 4 -12.70 -15.08 7.86
C THR A 4 -12.51 -14.70 9.33
N LYS A 5 -12.56 -15.66 10.26
CA LYS A 5 -12.28 -15.40 11.68
C LYS A 5 -10.84 -14.93 11.90
N ASN A 6 -9.89 -15.55 11.22
CA ASN A 6 -8.47 -15.16 11.30
C ASN A 6 -8.26 -13.73 10.75
N MET A 7 -8.86 -13.41 9.60
CA MET A 7 -8.80 -12.07 9.03
C MET A 7 -9.38 -11.00 9.97
N ILE A 8 -10.58 -11.23 10.54
CA ILE A 8 -11.21 -10.30 11.49
C ILE A 8 -10.30 -10.10 12.72
N SER A 9 -9.70 -11.18 13.23
CA SER A 9 -8.75 -11.10 14.33
C SER A 9 -7.52 -10.26 13.96
N THR A 10 -6.97 -10.44 12.76
CA THR A 10 -5.81 -9.67 12.29
C THR A 10 -6.15 -8.19 12.13
N ILE A 11 -7.31 -7.86 11.53
CA ILE A 11 -7.78 -6.47 11.43
C ILE A 11 -7.94 -5.86 12.83
N TYR A 12 -8.54 -6.58 13.76
CA TYR A 12 -8.67 -6.12 15.15
C TYR A 12 -7.29 -5.82 15.76
N GLN A 13 -6.32 -6.70 15.58
CA GLN A 13 -4.96 -6.50 16.07
C GLN A 13 -4.31 -5.24 15.46
N THR A 14 -4.49 -4.98 14.16
CA THR A 14 -3.93 -3.76 13.53
C THR A 14 -4.53 -2.48 14.11
N LEU A 15 -5.80 -2.49 14.47
CA LEU A 15 -6.49 -1.34 15.08
C LEU A 15 -6.11 -1.10 16.55
N HIS A 16 -5.56 -2.10 17.23
CA HIS A 16 -5.23 -2.06 18.66
C HIS A 16 -3.73 -2.24 18.94
N ALA A 17 -2.89 -2.20 17.90
CA ALA A 17 -1.44 -2.25 18.07
C ALA A 17 -0.98 -1.08 18.95
N SER A 18 -0.15 -1.39 19.94
CA SER A 18 0.31 -0.42 20.94
C SER A 18 1.40 0.52 20.40
N ASP A 19 2.14 0.08 19.41
CA ASP A 19 3.21 0.84 18.77
C ASP A 19 3.46 0.40 17.33
N MET A 20 4.35 1.12 16.63
CA MET A 20 4.70 0.86 15.23
C MET A 20 5.41 -0.48 15.04
N LYS A 21 6.17 -0.96 16.02
CA LYS A 21 6.89 -2.23 15.94
C LYS A 21 5.92 -3.42 15.99
N GLU A 22 4.94 -3.35 16.88
CA GLU A 22 3.86 -4.35 16.94
C GLU A 22 3.06 -4.34 15.64
N LEU A 23 2.68 -3.16 15.15
CA LEU A 23 1.95 -3.00 13.91
C LEU A 23 2.72 -3.58 12.71
N GLU A 24 4.02 -3.31 12.60
CA GLU A 24 4.89 -3.88 11.57
C GLU A 24 4.93 -5.41 11.65
N GLY A 25 5.03 -5.96 12.86
CA GLY A 25 5.00 -7.40 13.09
C GLY A 25 3.72 -8.05 12.57
N ILE A 26 2.57 -7.42 12.82
CA ILE A 26 1.26 -7.90 12.33
C ILE A 26 1.23 -7.90 10.80
N TYR A 27 1.60 -6.79 10.15
CA TYR A 27 1.62 -6.70 8.69
C TYR A 27 2.65 -7.65 8.06
N THR A 28 3.80 -7.85 8.71
CA THR A 28 4.81 -8.82 8.27
C THR A 28 4.25 -10.24 8.19
N GLN A 29 3.52 -10.67 9.21
CA GLN A 29 2.87 -11.98 9.23
C GLN A 29 1.71 -12.07 8.21
N TRP A 30 0.97 -10.98 8.07
CA TRP A 30 -0.20 -10.94 7.19
C TRP A 30 0.14 -10.80 5.71
N ALA A 31 1.31 -10.29 5.36
CA ALA A 31 1.70 -9.95 3.98
C ALA A 31 1.44 -11.08 2.95
N SER A 32 1.60 -12.34 3.34
CA SER A 32 1.40 -13.49 2.44
C SER A 32 -0.06 -13.69 2.00
N HIS A 33 -1.02 -13.31 2.84
CA HIS A 33 -2.45 -13.50 2.61
C HIS A 33 -3.21 -12.18 2.46
N TYR A 34 -2.53 -11.04 2.64
CA TYR A 34 -3.12 -9.71 2.72
C TYR A 34 -4.10 -9.41 1.56
N GLU A 35 -3.66 -9.53 0.32
CA GLU A 35 -4.51 -9.22 -0.84
C GLU A 35 -5.73 -10.14 -0.92
N HIS A 36 -5.55 -11.43 -0.67
CA HIS A 36 -6.66 -12.35 -0.61
C HIS A 36 -7.68 -11.95 0.46
N ASP A 37 -7.20 -11.66 1.66
CA ASP A 37 -8.04 -11.36 2.80
C ASP A 37 -8.79 -10.03 2.61
N VAL A 38 -8.08 -8.96 2.22
CA VAL A 38 -8.71 -7.64 2.09
C VAL A 38 -9.63 -7.56 0.86
N ILE A 39 -9.27 -8.17 -0.27
CA ILE A 39 -10.07 -8.09 -1.49
C ILE A 39 -11.19 -9.13 -1.48
N LYS A 40 -10.86 -10.41 -1.24
CA LYS A 40 -11.82 -11.51 -1.41
C LYS A 40 -12.71 -11.72 -0.21
N LEU A 41 -12.19 -11.57 1.01
CA LEU A 41 -12.97 -11.82 2.21
C LEU A 41 -13.59 -10.54 2.78
N ALA A 42 -12.88 -9.42 2.78
CA ALA A 42 -13.38 -8.15 3.31
C ALA A 42 -14.06 -7.24 2.27
N GLY A 43 -13.89 -7.51 0.98
CA GLY A 43 -14.48 -6.68 -0.09
C GLY A 43 -13.90 -5.26 -0.13
N TYR A 44 -12.62 -5.09 0.26
CA TYR A 44 -11.97 -3.78 0.33
C TYR A 44 -11.84 -3.16 -1.07
N VAL A 45 -12.37 -1.97 -1.23
CA VAL A 45 -12.36 -1.19 -2.47
C VAL A 45 -11.64 0.15 -2.35
N GLY A 46 -11.03 0.45 -1.20
CA GLY A 46 -10.40 1.75 -0.93
C GLY A 46 -9.34 2.12 -1.97
N HIS A 47 -8.51 1.17 -2.39
CA HIS A 47 -7.50 1.38 -3.43
C HIS A 47 -8.14 1.76 -4.79
N ILE A 48 -9.30 1.21 -5.14
CA ILE A 48 -10.03 1.56 -6.36
C ILE A 48 -10.56 2.99 -6.26
N VAL A 49 -11.30 3.29 -5.19
CA VAL A 49 -11.90 4.62 -4.98
C VAL A 49 -10.85 5.71 -4.95
N THR A 50 -9.75 5.49 -4.20
CA THR A 50 -8.66 6.47 -4.10
C THR A 50 -8.01 6.74 -5.44
N THR A 51 -7.71 5.69 -6.22
CA THR A 51 -7.08 5.86 -7.53
C THR A 51 -8.03 6.48 -8.55
N GLU A 52 -9.32 6.14 -8.55
CA GLU A 52 -10.31 6.77 -9.41
C GLU A 52 -10.43 8.28 -9.13
N ILE A 53 -10.42 8.69 -7.87
CA ILE A 53 -10.43 10.11 -7.50
C ILE A 53 -9.14 10.78 -7.99
N LEU A 54 -7.98 10.20 -7.71
CA LEU A 54 -6.69 10.76 -8.14
C LEU A 54 -6.64 10.94 -9.67
N LEU A 55 -7.09 9.94 -10.44
CA LEU A 55 -7.07 9.98 -11.90
C LEU A 55 -7.89 11.15 -12.49
N ARG A 56 -8.90 11.67 -11.79
CA ARG A 56 -9.66 12.85 -12.20
C ARG A 56 -8.83 14.14 -12.13
N TYR A 57 -7.82 14.19 -11.27
CA TYR A 57 -6.95 15.35 -11.07
C TYR A 57 -5.64 15.26 -11.87
N LEU A 58 -5.22 14.06 -12.22
CA LEU A 58 -4.00 13.85 -13.00
C LEU A 58 -4.24 14.20 -14.46
N LYS A 59 -3.54 15.24 -14.95
CA LYS A 59 -3.66 15.72 -16.35
C LYS A 59 -2.56 15.19 -17.27
N ASN A 60 -1.50 14.60 -16.69
CA ASN A 60 -0.32 14.20 -17.44
C ASN A 60 0.19 12.85 -16.96
N THR A 61 0.27 11.88 -17.87
CA THR A 61 0.77 10.53 -17.59
C THR A 61 2.26 10.50 -17.18
N LYS A 62 3.00 11.59 -17.39
CA LYS A 62 4.38 11.76 -16.93
C LYS A 62 4.48 12.28 -15.48
N SER A 63 3.37 12.62 -14.86
CA SER A 63 3.35 13.06 -13.45
C SER A 63 4.05 12.04 -12.55
N LYS A 64 4.81 12.53 -11.58
CA LYS A 64 5.38 11.72 -10.52
C LYS A 64 4.30 11.51 -9.45
N ILE A 65 4.11 10.28 -9.03
CA ILE A 65 3.10 9.91 -8.03
C ILE A 65 3.79 9.23 -6.87
N LEU A 66 3.55 9.71 -5.67
CA LEU A 66 3.94 9.03 -4.44
C LEU A 66 2.76 8.19 -3.93
N ASP A 67 2.95 6.89 -3.87
CA ASP A 67 2.04 5.94 -3.21
C ASP A 67 2.51 5.76 -1.76
N ALA A 68 1.97 6.58 -0.88
CA ALA A 68 2.35 6.64 0.53
C ALA A 68 1.56 5.60 1.33
N GLY A 69 2.26 4.65 1.95
CA GLY A 69 1.65 3.46 2.51
C GLY A 69 1.21 2.49 1.41
N CYS A 70 2.10 2.22 0.45
CA CYS A 70 1.76 1.47 -0.75
C CYS A 70 1.37 0.01 -0.49
N GLY A 71 1.70 -0.53 0.68
CA GLY A 71 1.43 -1.91 1.05
C GLY A 71 1.96 -2.89 0.01
N THR A 72 1.12 -3.78 -0.46
CA THR A 72 1.45 -4.74 -1.52
C THR A 72 1.36 -4.16 -2.94
N GLY A 73 1.00 -2.88 -3.08
CA GLY A 73 0.96 -2.17 -4.36
C GLY A 73 -0.38 -2.25 -5.10
N LEU A 74 -1.51 -2.37 -4.40
CA LEU A 74 -2.82 -2.44 -5.04
C LEU A 74 -3.19 -1.14 -5.78
N ALA A 75 -2.97 0.02 -5.18
CA ALA A 75 -3.20 1.32 -5.81
C ALA A 75 -2.23 1.56 -6.97
N GLY A 76 -0.94 1.27 -6.75
CA GLY A 76 0.08 1.36 -7.79
C GLY A 76 -0.23 0.53 -9.03
N ASP A 77 -0.81 -0.67 -8.87
CA ASP A 77 -1.19 -1.53 -9.99
C ASP A 77 -2.26 -0.88 -10.88
N ILE A 78 -3.28 -0.25 -10.28
CA ILE A 78 -4.32 0.48 -11.02
C ILE A 78 -3.71 1.67 -11.76
N LEU A 79 -2.89 2.47 -11.10
CA LEU A 79 -2.20 3.61 -11.71
C LEU A 79 -1.32 3.18 -12.88
N TYR A 80 -0.56 2.09 -12.71
CA TYR A 80 0.30 1.56 -13.76
C TYR A 80 -0.49 1.09 -14.98
N LYS A 81 -1.62 0.40 -14.78
CA LYS A 81 -2.55 -0.02 -15.84
C LYS A 81 -3.23 1.18 -16.52
N SER A 82 -3.42 2.28 -15.80
CA SER A 82 -3.91 3.56 -16.32
C SER A 82 -2.83 4.40 -17.03
N ASN A 83 -1.69 3.78 -17.36
CA ASN A 83 -0.57 4.38 -18.09
C ASN A 83 0.27 5.41 -17.31
N TYR A 84 0.16 5.47 -15.98
CA TYR A 84 1.06 6.24 -15.14
C TYR A 84 2.25 5.36 -14.73
N LYS A 85 3.45 5.70 -15.21
CA LYS A 85 4.66 4.88 -15.03
C LYS A 85 5.68 5.46 -14.05
N ASN A 86 5.48 6.71 -13.61
CA ASN A 86 6.37 7.37 -12.66
C ASN A 86 5.83 7.26 -11.22
N ILE A 87 5.66 6.02 -10.75
CA ILE A 87 5.11 5.72 -9.43
C ILE A 87 6.27 5.38 -8.49
N PHE A 88 6.27 5.99 -7.31
CA PHE A 88 7.22 5.80 -6.23
C PHE A 88 6.45 5.32 -5.00
N GLY A 89 6.83 4.19 -4.42
CA GLY A 89 6.14 3.62 -3.27
C GLY A 89 6.96 3.75 -2.00
N VAL A 90 6.27 4.03 -0.90
CA VAL A 90 6.84 3.96 0.44
C VAL A 90 5.90 3.19 1.37
N ASP A 91 6.47 2.39 2.24
CA ASP A 91 5.72 1.66 3.28
C ASP A 91 6.63 1.41 4.47
N PHE A 92 6.07 1.23 5.66
CA PHE A 92 6.85 0.93 6.87
C PHE A 92 7.16 -0.57 7.01
N SER A 93 6.49 -1.44 6.26
CA SER A 93 6.69 -2.89 6.28
C SER A 93 7.52 -3.38 5.10
N GLN A 94 8.72 -3.91 5.39
CA GLN A 94 9.59 -4.49 4.37
C GLN A 94 8.89 -5.65 3.64
N LYS A 95 8.11 -6.47 4.33
CA LYS A 95 7.40 -7.59 3.70
C LYS A 95 6.31 -7.14 2.73
N MET A 96 5.66 -6.01 3.02
CA MET A 96 4.73 -5.40 2.06
C MET A 96 5.47 -4.90 0.82
N LEU A 97 6.60 -4.20 1.00
CA LEU A 97 7.46 -3.75 -0.10
C LEU A 97 7.99 -4.92 -0.94
N ASP A 98 8.36 -6.03 -0.32
CA ASP A 98 8.79 -7.25 -1.02
C ASP A 98 7.67 -7.82 -1.92
N LYS A 99 6.41 -7.67 -1.51
CA LYS A 99 5.25 -8.05 -2.34
C LYS A 99 5.03 -7.04 -3.47
N ALA A 100 5.07 -5.74 -3.16
CA ALA A 100 4.91 -4.67 -4.14
C ALA A 100 5.99 -4.74 -5.24
N SER A 101 7.25 -5.06 -4.89
CA SER A 101 8.36 -5.16 -5.82
C SER A 101 8.14 -6.23 -6.90
N LYS A 102 7.46 -7.32 -6.58
CA LYS A 102 7.16 -8.40 -7.53
C LYS A 102 6.22 -7.97 -8.66
N LYS A 103 5.49 -6.88 -8.49
CA LYS A 103 4.61 -6.33 -9.52
C LYS A 103 5.37 -5.56 -10.61
N ASN A 104 6.62 -5.16 -10.36
CA ASN A 104 7.49 -4.44 -11.30
C ASN A 104 6.85 -3.14 -11.86
N ILE A 105 6.12 -2.41 -11.04
CA ILE A 105 5.35 -1.22 -11.42
C ILE A 105 5.92 0.07 -10.83
N TYR A 106 6.72 0.00 -9.78
CA TYR A 106 7.30 1.16 -9.12
C TYR A 106 8.69 1.51 -9.67
N LYS A 107 8.99 2.80 -9.77
CA LYS A 107 10.33 3.31 -10.06
C LYS A 107 11.28 3.10 -8.87
N SER A 108 10.77 3.29 -7.66
CA SER A 108 11.45 2.92 -6.42
C SER A 108 10.46 2.52 -5.35
N LEU A 109 10.91 1.69 -4.44
CA LEU A 109 10.22 1.28 -3.23
C LEU A 109 11.17 1.52 -2.05
N ASN A 110 10.73 2.27 -1.06
CA ASN A 110 11.56 2.61 0.08
C ASN A 110 10.84 2.37 1.40
N LEU A 111 11.56 1.81 2.36
CA LEU A 111 11.08 1.68 3.72
C LEU A 111 10.95 3.07 4.35
N CYS A 112 9.77 3.40 4.85
CA CYS A 112 9.49 4.73 5.37
C CYS A 112 8.36 4.68 6.40
N ASP A 113 8.61 5.24 7.56
CA ASP A 113 7.59 5.51 8.57
C ASP A 113 6.94 6.88 8.29
N LEU A 114 5.68 6.86 7.87
CA LEU A 114 4.92 8.08 7.53
C LEU A 114 4.60 8.96 8.76
N THR A 115 4.84 8.48 9.97
CA THR A 115 4.72 9.29 11.20
C THR A 115 5.94 10.20 11.43
N GLN A 116 7.02 9.96 10.68
CA GLN A 116 8.27 10.71 10.75
C GLN A 116 8.41 11.67 9.57
N LYS A 117 9.42 12.54 9.63
CA LYS A 117 9.77 13.42 8.51
C LYS A 117 10.15 12.60 7.29
N LEU A 118 9.49 12.85 6.18
CA LEU A 118 9.78 12.19 4.91
C LEU A 118 11.08 12.73 4.28
N ASN A 119 11.90 11.84 3.73
CA ASN A 119 13.16 12.19 3.07
C ASN A 119 12.95 12.57 1.60
N PHE A 120 11.94 13.37 1.31
CA PHE A 120 11.68 13.93 -0.01
C PHE A 120 11.87 15.46 0.03
N LYS A 121 12.33 16.02 -1.08
CA LYS A 121 12.33 17.47 -1.26
C LYS A 121 10.90 17.97 -1.45
N ASP A 122 10.65 19.20 -1.04
CA ASP A 122 9.37 19.87 -1.29
C ASP A 122 9.07 19.90 -2.80
N ASN A 123 7.81 19.74 -3.14
CA ASN A 123 7.34 19.72 -4.54
C ASN A 123 7.97 18.62 -5.41
N SER A 124 8.27 17.45 -4.82
CA SER A 124 8.84 16.31 -5.57
C SER A 124 7.78 15.52 -6.35
N PHE A 125 6.51 15.62 -5.94
CA PHE A 125 5.38 14.86 -6.49
C PHE A 125 4.20 15.78 -6.82
#